data_e858507501493f9c4b6d6003cfa38f43
#
_entry.id   e858507501493f9c4b6d6003cfa38f43
#
_cell.length_a   1.000
_cell.length_b   1.000
_cell.length_c   1.000
_cell.angle_alpha   90.00
_cell.angle_beta   90.00
_cell.angle_gamma   90.00
#
_symmetry.space_group_name_H-M   'P 1'
#
loop_
_entity.id
_entity.type
_entity.pdbx_description
1 polymer ?
#
loop_
_entity_poly.entity_id
_entity_poly.type
_entity_poly.pdbx_seq_one_letter_code
_entity_poly.pdbx_strand_id
1 'polypeptide(L)'
;MAGIDQAHQAAAIVRDAGGHIVGRTKLQKIAYFLEASGLGTGFQFRYKHYCPYSEQLTAAAQHAAALKLIVENESVANWGGLYSIFQSQIPPDPNPNPARARIAQEMVNADAVELELAATALFLAREGFSDPWSETARRKPDKAEGGRLDKSKQLYQRLRQVQTPRPLPAL
;
A
#
# COMPACT_ATOMS: atom_id res chain seq x y z
N MET A 1 -11.22 -21.09 -7.29
CA MET A 1 -12.17 -20.11 -6.73
C MET A 1 -11.47 -19.08 -5.88
N ALA A 2 -10.64 -19.46 -4.92
CA ALA A 2 -9.87 -18.49 -4.11
C ALA A 2 -9.05 -17.53 -4.96
N GLY A 3 -8.43 -17.99 -6.05
CA GLY A 3 -7.63 -17.13 -6.93
C GLY A 3 -8.45 -16.06 -7.67
N ILE A 4 -9.68 -16.38 -8.07
CA ILE A 4 -10.59 -15.41 -8.72
C ILE A 4 -11.02 -14.36 -7.70
N ASP A 5 -11.37 -14.78 -6.49
CA ASP A 5 -11.76 -13.86 -5.43
C ASP A 5 -10.61 -12.90 -5.08
N GLN A 6 -9.39 -13.41 -4.98
CA GLN A 6 -8.21 -12.58 -4.74
C GLN A 6 -7.94 -11.60 -5.89
N ALA A 7 -8.16 -12.02 -7.14
CA ALA A 7 -8.03 -11.12 -8.30
C ALA A 7 -9.04 -9.95 -8.20
N HIS A 8 -10.29 -10.24 -7.86
CA HIS A 8 -11.30 -9.18 -7.63
C HIS A 8 -10.92 -8.28 -6.45
N GLN A 9 -10.36 -8.85 -5.38
CA GLN A 9 -9.89 -8.08 -4.23
C GLN A 9 -8.73 -7.14 -4.60
N ALA A 10 -7.78 -7.60 -5.42
CA ALA A 10 -6.70 -6.76 -5.91
C ALA A 10 -7.24 -5.62 -6.79
N ALA A 11 -8.17 -5.93 -7.70
CA ALA A 11 -8.82 -4.91 -8.54
C ALA A 11 -9.59 -3.88 -7.69
N ALA A 12 -10.23 -4.32 -6.61
CA ALA A 12 -10.95 -3.44 -5.70
C ALA A 12 -10.03 -2.45 -4.99
N ILE A 13 -8.80 -2.83 -4.67
CA ILE A 13 -7.81 -1.89 -4.10
C ILE A 13 -7.54 -0.76 -5.08
N VAL A 14 -7.32 -1.07 -6.35
CA VAL A 14 -7.07 -0.06 -7.40
C VAL A 14 -8.30 0.85 -7.55
N ARG A 15 -9.48 0.26 -7.61
CA ARG A 15 -10.75 1.02 -7.70
C ARG A 15 -10.90 1.99 -6.53
N ASP A 16 -10.70 1.51 -5.31
CA ASP A 16 -10.94 2.28 -4.08
C ASP A 16 -9.88 3.36 -3.86
N ALA A 17 -8.71 3.21 -4.47
CA ALA A 17 -7.67 4.24 -4.51
C ALA A 17 -7.97 5.37 -5.50
N GLY A 18 -9.08 5.31 -6.20
CA GLY A 18 -9.48 6.29 -7.21
C GLY A 18 -9.38 5.77 -8.64
N GLY A 19 -9.16 4.47 -8.82
CA GLY A 19 -9.11 3.81 -10.12
C GLY A 19 -7.73 3.74 -10.77
N HIS A 20 -6.72 4.30 -10.15
CA HIS A 20 -5.38 4.43 -10.74
C HIS A 20 -4.31 4.39 -9.64
N ILE A 21 -3.31 3.52 -9.78
CA ILE A 21 -2.16 3.44 -8.87
C ILE A 21 -0.89 3.42 -9.71
N VAL A 22 0.07 4.27 -9.37
CA VAL A 22 1.38 4.32 -10.02
C VAL A 22 2.41 3.61 -9.15
N GLY A 23 2.90 2.48 -9.65
CA GLY A 23 3.97 1.71 -9.03
C GLY A 23 3.49 0.50 -8.22
N ARG A 24 4.21 -0.61 -8.38
CA ARG A 24 3.95 -1.85 -7.64
C ARG A 24 4.17 -1.67 -6.14
N THR A 25 5.17 -0.88 -5.76
CA THR A 25 5.43 -0.55 -4.36
C THR A 25 4.22 0.12 -3.73
N LYS A 26 3.64 1.10 -4.41
CA LYS A 26 2.47 1.83 -3.91
C LYS A 26 1.26 0.89 -3.71
N LEU A 27 1.00 0.01 -4.66
CA LEU A 27 -0.06 -1.00 -4.54
C LEU A 27 0.15 -1.88 -3.29
N GLN A 28 1.36 -2.37 -3.08
CA GLN A 28 1.72 -3.19 -1.92
C GLN A 28 1.50 -2.45 -0.61
N LYS A 29 1.92 -1.19 -0.52
CA LYS A 29 1.82 -0.42 0.74
C LYS A 29 0.37 -0.01 1.05
N ILE A 30 -0.40 0.35 0.04
CA ILE A 30 -1.84 0.62 0.22
C ILE A 30 -2.53 -0.63 0.77
N ALA A 31 -2.31 -1.78 0.16
CA ALA A 31 -2.89 -3.03 0.62
C ALA A 31 -2.47 -3.38 2.04
N TYR A 32 -1.20 -3.16 2.39
CA TYR A 32 -0.69 -3.40 3.74
C TYR A 32 -1.42 -2.57 4.79
N PHE A 33 -1.59 -1.27 4.55
CA PHE A 33 -2.30 -0.39 5.48
C PHE A 33 -3.79 -0.72 5.57
N LEU A 34 -4.41 -1.15 4.47
CA LEU A 34 -5.80 -1.62 4.51
C LEU A 34 -5.92 -2.85 5.42
N GLU A 35 -5.05 -3.83 5.27
CA GLU A 35 -5.05 -5.00 6.17
C GLU A 35 -4.78 -4.58 7.62
N ALA A 36 -3.78 -3.74 7.84
CA ALA A 36 -3.38 -3.28 9.16
C ALA A 36 -4.50 -2.54 9.90
N SER A 37 -5.34 -1.80 9.17
CA SER A 37 -6.46 -1.03 9.74
C SER A 37 -7.77 -1.80 9.82
N GLY A 38 -7.79 -3.08 9.45
CA GLY A 38 -8.99 -3.90 9.47
C GLY A 38 -9.93 -3.68 8.28
N LEU A 39 -9.44 -3.02 7.23
CA LEU A 39 -10.19 -2.72 6.01
C LEU A 39 -9.77 -3.61 4.83
N GLY A 40 -8.88 -4.55 5.07
CA GLY A 40 -8.39 -5.48 4.07
C GLY A 40 -9.29 -6.68 3.87
N THR A 41 -8.88 -7.54 2.97
CA THR A 41 -9.63 -8.73 2.55
C THR A 41 -8.87 -10.04 2.77
N GLY A 42 -7.74 -9.98 3.49
CA GLY A 42 -7.02 -11.16 3.93
C GLY A 42 -5.69 -11.42 3.23
N PHE A 43 -5.13 -10.47 2.50
CA PHE A 43 -3.77 -10.61 1.98
C PHE A 43 -2.77 -10.69 3.13
N GLN A 44 -1.86 -11.67 3.04
CA GLN A 44 -0.84 -11.88 4.06
C GLN A 44 0.45 -11.16 3.66
N PHE A 45 1.06 -10.49 4.64
CA PHE A 45 2.29 -9.72 4.46
C PHE A 45 3.40 -10.30 5.33
N ARG A 46 4.61 -10.27 4.79
CA ARG A 46 5.83 -10.61 5.52
C ARG A 46 6.93 -9.63 5.18
N TYR A 47 7.98 -9.60 5.99
CA TYR A 47 9.13 -8.74 5.74
C TYR A 47 9.96 -9.30 4.60
N LYS A 48 10.06 -8.58 3.50
CA LYS A 48 10.81 -8.96 2.31
C LYS A 48 11.36 -7.70 1.64
N HIS A 49 12.61 -7.76 1.21
CA HIS A 49 13.28 -6.59 0.64
C HIS A 49 13.22 -5.37 1.55
N TYR A 50 13.39 -5.60 2.85
CA TYR A 50 13.40 -4.57 3.91
C TYR A 50 12.07 -3.82 4.07
N CYS A 51 10.95 -4.41 3.66
CA CYS A 51 9.62 -3.82 3.86
C CYS A 51 8.50 -4.89 3.87
N PRO A 52 7.31 -4.55 4.36
CA PRO A 52 6.17 -5.45 4.25
C PRO A 52 5.82 -5.73 2.78
N TYR A 53 5.64 -6.99 2.44
CA TYR A 53 5.35 -7.43 1.08
C TYR A 53 4.42 -8.63 1.08
N SER A 54 3.47 -8.67 0.13
CA SER A 54 2.56 -9.79 -0.08
C SER A 54 2.77 -10.42 -1.45
N GLU A 55 3.23 -11.66 -1.47
CA GLU A 55 3.32 -12.44 -2.70
C GLU A 55 1.94 -12.81 -3.24
N GLN A 56 0.97 -13.01 -2.34
CA GLN A 56 -0.42 -13.25 -2.73
C GLN A 56 -0.99 -12.07 -3.52
N LEU A 57 -0.71 -10.84 -3.08
CA LEU A 57 -1.17 -9.64 -3.79
C LEU A 57 -0.52 -9.53 -5.16
N THR A 58 0.77 -9.81 -5.29
CA THR A 58 1.46 -9.79 -6.58
C THR A 58 0.81 -10.79 -7.55
N ALA A 59 0.58 -12.02 -7.11
CA ALA A 59 -0.10 -13.02 -7.91
C ALA A 59 -1.55 -12.62 -8.25
N ALA A 60 -2.26 -12.06 -7.28
CA ALA A 60 -3.64 -11.60 -7.48
C ALA A 60 -3.73 -10.46 -8.49
N ALA A 61 -2.79 -9.51 -8.47
CA ALA A 61 -2.74 -8.41 -9.43
C ALA A 61 -2.45 -8.93 -10.84
N GLN A 62 -1.54 -9.89 -11.00
CA GLN A 62 -1.28 -10.53 -12.29
C GLN A 62 -2.52 -11.26 -12.81
N HIS A 63 -3.21 -11.97 -11.94
CA HIS A 63 -4.45 -12.66 -12.29
C HIS A 63 -5.56 -11.68 -12.66
N ALA A 64 -5.69 -10.58 -11.91
CA ALA A 64 -6.66 -9.52 -12.21
C ALA A 64 -6.41 -8.90 -13.59
N ALA A 65 -5.15 -8.69 -13.97
CA ALA A 65 -4.79 -8.20 -15.30
C ALA A 65 -5.16 -9.22 -16.38
N ALA A 66 -4.89 -10.51 -16.16
CA ALA A 66 -5.28 -11.59 -17.08
C ALA A 66 -6.79 -11.68 -17.28
N LEU A 67 -7.57 -11.44 -16.23
CA LEU A 67 -9.03 -11.40 -16.26
C LEU A 67 -9.60 -10.06 -16.74
N LYS A 68 -8.75 -9.09 -17.09
CA LYS A 68 -9.14 -7.75 -17.53
C LYS A 68 -9.94 -6.96 -16.49
N LEU A 69 -9.73 -7.25 -15.21
CA LEU A 69 -10.30 -6.49 -14.09
C LEU A 69 -9.51 -5.21 -13.83
N ILE A 70 -8.21 -5.26 -14.16
CA ILE A 70 -7.31 -4.10 -14.19
C ILE A 70 -6.49 -4.14 -15.47
N VAL A 71 -5.93 -3.00 -15.85
CA VAL A 71 -4.89 -2.89 -16.87
C VAL A 71 -3.59 -2.51 -16.17
N GLU A 72 -2.52 -3.25 -16.41
CA GLU A 72 -1.18 -2.92 -15.97
C GLU A 72 -0.35 -2.51 -17.18
N ASN A 73 0.07 -1.26 -17.23
CA ASN A 73 0.96 -0.72 -18.25
C ASN A 73 2.32 -0.45 -17.63
N GLU A 74 3.38 -0.83 -18.35
CA GLU A 74 4.74 -0.48 -17.97
C GLU A 74 5.18 0.80 -18.67
N SER A 75 5.85 1.67 -17.94
CA SER A 75 6.44 2.91 -18.46
C SER A 75 7.89 3.02 -18.03
N VAL A 76 8.67 3.79 -18.80
CA VAL A 76 10.09 4.04 -18.48
C VAL A 76 10.18 5.31 -17.63
N ALA A 77 10.81 5.20 -16.46
CA ALA A 77 11.09 6.32 -15.59
C ALA A 77 12.27 7.16 -16.11
N ASN A 78 12.38 8.41 -15.64
CA ASN A 78 13.47 9.31 -16.01
C ASN A 78 14.87 8.75 -15.72
N TRP A 79 14.96 7.89 -14.70
CA TRP A 79 16.22 7.21 -14.33
C TRP A 79 16.48 5.91 -15.12
N GLY A 80 15.64 5.60 -16.12
CA GLY A 80 15.82 4.45 -17.04
C GLY A 80 15.19 3.13 -16.57
N GLY A 81 14.66 3.04 -15.36
CA GLY A 81 13.97 1.85 -14.87
C GLY A 81 12.51 1.80 -15.32
N LEU A 82 11.90 0.61 -15.21
CA LEU A 82 10.49 0.40 -15.54
C LEU A 82 9.64 0.57 -14.28
N TYR A 83 8.42 1.10 -14.46
CA TYR A 83 7.41 1.12 -13.42
C TYR A 83 6.04 0.78 -14.01
N SER A 84 5.17 0.21 -13.18
CA SER A 84 3.83 -0.18 -13.59
C SER A 84 2.79 0.86 -13.21
N ILE A 85 1.81 1.04 -14.08
CA ILE A 85 0.62 1.85 -13.82
C ILE A 85 -0.58 0.91 -13.86
N PHE A 86 -1.34 0.87 -12.76
CA PHE A 86 -2.54 0.05 -12.66
C PHE A 86 -3.78 0.92 -12.83
N GLN A 87 -4.70 0.48 -13.67
CA GLN A 87 -6.00 1.14 -13.88
C GLN A 87 -7.13 0.15 -13.65
N SER A 88 -8.12 0.53 -12.88
CA SER A 88 -9.31 -0.29 -12.63
C SER A 88 -10.18 -0.38 -13.87
N GLN A 89 -10.66 -1.57 -14.18
CA GLN A 89 -11.66 -1.84 -15.23
C GLN A 89 -13.00 -2.32 -14.64
N ILE A 90 -13.09 -2.39 -13.31
CA ILE A 90 -14.34 -2.76 -12.64
C ILE A 90 -15.17 -1.50 -12.35
N PRO A 91 -16.50 -1.61 -12.28
CA PRO A 91 -17.35 -0.45 -11.99
C PRO A 91 -17.13 0.07 -10.57
N PRO A 92 -17.48 1.34 -10.30
CA PRO A 92 -17.45 1.88 -8.95
C PRO A 92 -18.29 1.03 -8.00
N ASP A 93 -17.86 0.96 -6.74
CA ASP A 93 -18.63 0.26 -5.71
C ASP A 93 -19.94 1.03 -5.45
N PRO A 94 -21.11 0.38 -5.59
CA PRO A 94 -22.38 1.04 -5.31
C PRO A 94 -22.57 1.38 -3.82
N ASN A 95 -21.79 0.75 -2.95
CA ASN A 95 -21.85 0.99 -1.51
C ASN A 95 -20.43 1.07 -0.92
N PRO A 96 -19.68 2.15 -1.25
CA PRO A 96 -18.28 2.26 -0.88
C PRO A 96 -18.10 2.39 0.64
N ASN A 97 -17.02 1.78 1.15
CA ASN A 97 -16.59 1.98 2.53
C ASN A 97 -15.79 3.30 2.60
N PRO A 98 -16.30 4.35 3.29
CA PRO A 98 -15.63 5.65 3.30
C PRO A 98 -14.23 5.61 3.93
N ALA A 99 -14.04 4.83 4.99
CA ALA A 99 -12.75 4.70 5.64
C ALA A 99 -11.71 4.04 4.74
N ARG A 100 -12.10 2.97 4.05
CA ARG A 100 -11.24 2.28 3.09
C ARG A 100 -10.83 3.22 1.94
N ALA A 101 -11.78 3.91 1.34
CA ALA A 101 -11.51 4.88 0.28
C ALA A 101 -10.59 6.00 0.78
N ARG A 102 -10.81 6.51 1.98
CA ARG A 102 -10.01 7.58 2.58
C ARG A 102 -8.56 7.15 2.77
N ILE A 103 -8.31 5.97 3.36
CA ILE A 103 -6.97 5.41 3.53
C ILE A 103 -6.28 5.25 2.17
N ALA A 104 -6.94 4.61 1.21
CA ALA A 104 -6.36 4.36 -0.10
C ALA A 104 -6.04 5.66 -0.84
N GLN A 105 -6.90 6.65 -0.80
CA GLN A 105 -6.71 7.93 -1.49
C GLN A 105 -5.62 8.80 -0.86
N GLU A 106 -5.52 8.83 0.46
CA GLU A 106 -4.41 9.50 1.15
C GLU A 106 -3.07 8.90 0.71
N MET A 107 -3.01 7.58 0.60
CA MET A 107 -1.78 6.89 0.25
C MET A 107 -1.43 7.01 -1.23
N VAL A 108 -2.42 6.99 -2.12
CA VAL A 108 -2.15 7.09 -3.57
C VAL A 108 -1.55 8.44 -3.95
N ASN A 109 -1.83 9.47 -3.18
CA ASN A 109 -1.30 10.82 -3.38
C ASN A 109 0.07 11.04 -2.74
N ALA A 110 0.53 10.10 -1.91
CA ALA A 110 1.82 10.21 -1.24
C ALA A 110 2.95 9.67 -2.12
N ASP A 111 4.17 10.11 -1.82
CA ASP A 111 5.37 9.58 -2.46
C ASP A 111 5.62 8.12 -2.07
N ALA A 112 6.08 7.31 -3.02
CA ALA A 112 6.31 5.87 -2.79
C ALA A 112 7.35 5.60 -1.68
N VAL A 113 8.36 6.45 -1.56
CA VAL A 113 9.38 6.32 -0.50
C VAL A 113 8.77 6.62 0.87
N GLU A 114 7.94 7.65 0.97
CA GLU A 114 7.22 7.98 2.21
C GLU A 114 6.31 6.83 2.65
N LEU A 115 5.60 6.21 1.70
CA LEU A 115 4.77 5.04 1.97
C LEU A 115 5.60 3.84 2.46
N GLU A 116 6.73 3.62 1.83
CA GLU A 116 7.63 2.52 2.22
C GLU A 116 8.17 2.70 3.63
N LEU A 117 8.59 3.93 3.99
CA LEU A 117 9.07 4.24 5.33
C LEU A 117 7.96 4.04 6.38
N ALA A 118 6.76 4.54 6.11
CA ALA A 118 5.63 4.40 7.02
C ALA A 118 5.22 2.94 7.21
N ALA A 119 5.16 2.16 6.14
CA ALA A 119 4.83 0.75 6.20
C ALA A 119 5.89 -0.05 6.98
N THR A 120 7.16 0.27 6.78
CA THR A 120 8.26 -0.36 7.51
C THR A 120 8.17 -0.04 9.00
N ALA A 121 7.95 1.22 9.38
CA ALA A 121 7.82 1.62 10.78
C ALA A 121 6.64 0.90 11.47
N LEU A 122 5.49 0.80 10.81
CA LEU A 122 4.35 0.07 11.34
C LEU A 122 4.66 -1.42 11.53
N PHE A 123 5.31 -2.03 10.56
CA PHE A 123 5.71 -3.44 10.66
C PHE A 123 6.65 -3.68 11.83
N LEU A 124 7.66 -2.83 11.98
CA LEU A 124 8.63 -2.93 13.08
C LEU A 124 7.98 -2.70 14.45
N ALA A 125 7.04 -1.78 14.55
CA ALA A 125 6.28 -1.58 15.79
C ALA A 125 5.54 -2.87 16.19
N ARG A 126 4.96 -3.58 15.24
CA ARG A 126 4.27 -4.85 15.47
C ARG A 126 5.22 -5.99 15.81
N GLU A 127 6.46 -5.91 15.35
CA GLU A 127 7.53 -6.84 15.73
C GLU A 127 8.12 -6.54 17.13
N GLY A 128 7.68 -5.48 17.79
CA GLY A 128 8.07 -5.17 19.18
C GLY A 128 9.16 -4.13 19.32
N PHE A 129 9.56 -3.44 18.25
CA PHE A 129 10.54 -2.36 18.31
C PHE A 129 9.96 -1.15 19.04
N SER A 130 10.66 -0.64 20.07
CA SER A 130 10.20 0.48 20.89
C SER A 130 10.29 1.83 20.18
N ASP A 131 11.23 1.97 19.22
CA ASP A 131 11.39 3.17 18.38
C ASP A 131 11.43 2.74 16.91
N PRO A 132 10.27 2.45 16.32
CA PRO A 132 10.22 1.93 14.96
C PRO A 132 10.68 2.94 13.91
N TRP A 133 10.55 4.23 14.14
CA TRP A 133 11.00 5.25 13.20
C TRP A 133 12.53 5.31 13.12
N SER A 134 13.21 5.30 14.27
CA SER A 134 14.67 5.27 14.31
C SER A 134 15.22 3.99 13.68
N GLU A 135 14.57 2.85 13.93
CA GLU A 135 14.96 1.58 13.32
C GLU A 135 14.72 1.59 11.80
N THR A 136 13.64 2.20 11.34
CA THR A 136 13.38 2.37 9.90
C THR A 136 14.48 3.21 9.25
N ALA A 137 14.84 4.33 9.85
CA ALA A 137 15.92 5.19 9.33
C ALA A 137 17.26 4.46 9.31
N ARG A 138 17.54 3.65 10.34
CA ARG A 138 18.77 2.85 10.40
C ARG A 138 18.85 1.83 9.27
N ARG A 139 17.73 1.19 8.94
CA ARG A 139 17.66 0.16 7.88
C ARG A 139 17.65 0.77 6.48
N LYS A 140 17.13 1.98 6.34
CA LYS A 140 16.90 2.66 5.06
C LYS A 140 17.46 4.09 5.08
N PRO A 141 18.77 4.25 5.35
CA PRO A 141 19.34 5.59 5.54
C PRO A 141 19.17 6.48 4.31
N ASP A 142 19.40 5.95 3.11
CA ASP A 142 19.29 6.72 1.87
C ASP A 142 17.87 7.18 1.59
N LYS A 143 16.87 6.38 1.98
CA LYS A 143 15.45 6.72 1.79
C LYS A 143 14.95 7.70 2.83
N ALA A 144 15.52 7.67 4.04
CA ALA A 144 15.11 8.52 5.15
C ALA A 144 15.64 9.96 5.06
N GLU A 145 16.57 10.22 4.14
CA GLU A 145 17.19 11.54 3.96
C GLU A 145 16.24 12.56 3.32
N GLY A 146 16.64 13.84 3.38
CA GLY A 146 15.95 14.93 2.70
C GLY A 146 14.56 15.26 3.25
N GLY A 147 14.34 15.00 4.53
CA GLY A 147 13.05 15.29 5.17
C GLY A 147 11.97 14.24 4.91
N ARG A 148 12.28 13.16 4.20
CA ARG A 148 11.29 12.11 3.85
C ARG A 148 10.80 11.35 5.07
N LEU A 149 11.65 11.16 6.09
CA LEU A 149 11.22 10.51 7.33
C LEU A 149 10.13 11.33 8.03
N ASP A 150 10.32 12.66 8.12
CA ASP A 150 9.33 13.55 8.73
C ASP A 150 8.03 13.58 7.94
N LYS A 151 8.11 13.63 6.61
CA LYS A 151 6.92 13.55 5.74
C LYS A 151 6.19 12.22 5.91
N SER A 152 6.94 11.13 6.05
CA SER A 152 6.38 9.81 6.31
C SER A 152 5.67 9.75 7.66
N LYS A 153 6.22 10.35 8.70
CA LYS A 153 5.57 10.49 10.02
C LYS A 153 4.28 11.29 9.91
N GLN A 154 4.28 12.39 9.16
CA GLN A 154 3.09 13.20 8.94
C GLN A 154 2.01 12.43 8.18
N LEU A 155 2.39 11.68 7.15
CA LEU A 155 1.48 10.79 6.43
C LEU A 155 0.86 9.77 7.39
N TYR A 156 1.69 9.12 8.19
CA TYR A 156 1.22 8.14 9.16
C TYR A 156 0.21 8.75 10.15
N GLN A 157 0.44 9.96 10.62
CA GLN A 157 -0.51 10.65 11.52
C GLN A 157 -1.83 10.94 10.82
N ARG A 158 -1.82 11.33 9.54
CA ARG A 158 -3.06 11.52 8.78
C ARG A 158 -3.84 10.20 8.65
N LEU A 159 -3.15 9.09 8.40
CA LEU A 159 -3.79 7.77 8.33
C LEU A 159 -4.39 7.36 9.68
N ARG A 160 -3.71 7.66 10.79
CA ARG A 160 -4.23 7.39 12.14
C ARG A 160 -5.50 8.15 12.47
N GLN A 161 -5.71 9.31 11.88
CA GLN A 161 -6.92 10.13 12.11
C GLN A 161 -8.16 9.53 11.48
N VAL A 162 -8.03 8.62 10.53
CA VAL A 162 -9.17 7.93 9.92
C VAL A 162 -9.68 6.88 10.91
N GLN A 163 -10.98 6.94 11.21
CA GLN A 163 -11.61 5.94 12.06
C GLN A 163 -11.72 4.62 11.30
N THR A 164 -11.08 3.58 11.82
CA THR A 164 -10.99 2.26 11.19
C THR A 164 -11.35 1.16 12.19
N PRO A 165 -11.77 -0.03 11.72
CA PRO A 165 -12.07 -1.16 12.60
C PRO A 165 -10.92 -1.56 13.52
N ARG A 166 -9.68 -1.41 13.03
CA ARG A 166 -8.48 -1.67 13.81
C ARG A 166 -7.62 -0.41 13.79
N PRO A 167 -7.70 0.44 14.83
CA PRO A 167 -6.93 1.68 14.87
C PRO A 167 -5.42 1.42 14.73
N LEU A 168 -4.76 2.25 13.92
CA LEU A 168 -3.31 2.20 13.77
C LEU A 168 -2.65 2.66 15.08
N PRO A 169 -1.62 1.93 15.57
CA PRO A 169 -0.96 2.30 16.81
C PRO A 169 -0.19 3.61 16.72
N ALA A 170 0.05 4.25 17.86
CA ALA A 170 1.02 5.34 17.92
C ALA A 170 2.44 4.76 17.75
N LEU A 171 3.26 5.43 16.95
CA LEU A 171 4.66 5.03 16.70
C LEU A 171 5.63 6.07 17.21
#